data_a10630339f9749156f11d0f87c0f067f
#
_entry.id   a10630339f9749156f11d0f87c0f067f
#
_cell.length_a   1.000
_cell.length_b   1.000
_cell.length_c   1.000
_cell.angle_alpha   90.00
_cell.angle_beta   90.00
_cell.angle_gamma   90.00
#
_symmetry.space_group_name_H-M   'P 1'
#
loop_
_entity.id
_entity.type
_entity.pdbx_description
1 polymer ?
#
loop_
_entity_poly.entity_id
_entity_poly.type
_entity_poly.pdbx_seq_one_letter_code
_entity_poly.pdbx_strand_id
1 'polypeptide(L)' 'ELLKMHGNHLNEVRKEATKHIGDKLYELRVDDIRVFFFYVIGNKIVLLHGFIKKTNKTPQTEIDRAKAEMKDYQRRYGL' A
#
# COMPACT_ATOMS: atom_id res chain seq x y z
N GLU A 1 8.68 4.42 3.99
CA GLU A 1 9.36 5.07 2.88
C GLU A 1 8.38 5.82 2.01
N LEU A 2 8.74 7.03 1.61
CA LEU A 2 7.91 7.85 0.75
C LEU A 2 8.30 7.64 -0.70
N LEU A 3 7.30 7.45 -1.55
CA LEU A 3 7.49 7.33 -2.98
C LEU A 3 6.65 8.39 -3.69
N LYS A 4 7.31 9.22 -4.49
CA LYS A 4 6.61 10.19 -5.33
C LYS A 4 6.30 9.54 -6.66
N MET A 5 5.06 9.73 -7.12
CA MET A 5 4.64 9.21 -8.41
C MET A 5 4.06 10.34 -9.25
N HIS A 6 4.33 10.31 -10.54
CA HIS A 6 3.72 11.23 -11.48
C HIS A 6 2.24 10.89 -11.64
N GLY A 7 1.41 11.89 -11.83
CA GLY A 7 -0.02 11.72 -11.83
C GLY A 7 -0.54 10.64 -12.78
N ASN A 8 -0.01 10.61 -13.99
CA ASN A 8 -0.47 9.64 -14.98
C ASN A 8 -0.10 8.22 -14.59
N HIS A 9 1.12 8.03 -14.12
CA HIS A 9 1.54 6.72 -13.66
C HIS A 9 0.73 6.25 -12.46
N LEU A 10 0.46 7.16 -11.54
CA LEU A 10 -0.33 6.83 -10.37
C LEU A 10 -1.73 6.39 -10.77
N ASN A 11 -2.34 7.09 -11.72
CA ASN A 11 -3.69 6.74 -12.18
C ASN A 11 -3.72 5.37 -12.84
N GLU A 12 -2.73 5.06 -13.68
CA GLU A 12 -2.64 3.77 -14.33
C GLU A 12 -2.47 2.65 -13.29
N VAL A 13 -1.59 2.86 -12.34
CA VAL A 13 -1.34 1.87 -11.30
C VAL A 13 -2.61 1.62 -10.49
N ARG A 14 -3.34 2.68 -10.13
CA ARG A 14 -4.56 2.52 -9.37
C ARG A 14 -5.62 1.69 -10.10
N LYS A 15 -5.77 1.93 -11.40
CA LYS A 15 -6.83 1.27 -12.15
C LYS A 15 -6.59 -0.22 -12.34
N GLU A 16 -5.35 -0.62 -12.54
CA GLU A 16 -5.06 -1.96 -13.01
C GLU A 16 -4.29 -2.82 -12.01
N ALA A 17 -3.57 -2.20 -11.08
CA ALA A 17 -2.64 -2.92 -10.24
C ALA A 17 -2.88 -2.74 -8.74
N THR A 18 -3.87 -1.95 -8.33
CA THR A 18 -4.08 -1.71 -6.91
C THR A 18 -5.45 -2.17 -6.46
N LYS A 19 -5.53 -2.50 -5.18
CA LYS A 19 -6.77 -2.90 -4.54
C LYS A 19 -6.86 -2.19 -3.19
N HIS A 20 -8.03 -1.62 -2.90
CA HIS A 20 -8.31 -1.05 -1.60
C HIS A 20 -8.56 -2.18 -0.60
N ILE A 21 -7.80 -2.20 0.48
CA ILE A 21 -7.88 -3.26 1.48
C ILE A 21 -8.85 -2.88 2.60
N GLY A 22 -8.73 -1.66 3.11
CA GLY A 22 -9.57 -1.17 4.19
C GLY A 22 -8.96 0.08 4.77
N ASP A 23 -9.78 0.92 5.40
CA ASP A 23 -9.35 2.22 5.91
C ASP A 23 -8.64 2.99 4.80
N LYS A 24 -7.38 3.35 4.99
CA LYS A 24 -6.59 4.05 3.98
C LYS A 24 -5.54 3.14 3.35
N LEU A 25 -5.62 1.85 3.59
CA LEU A 25 -4.62 0.89 3.17
C LEU A 25 -4.95 0.32 1.80
N TYR A 26 -3.94 0.28 0.94
CA TYR A 26 -4.02 -0.25 -0.41
C TYR A 26 -2.95 -1.31 -0.64
N GLU A 27 -3.19 -2.15 -1.62
CA GLU A 27 -2.27 -3.19 -2.05
C GLU A 27 -1.89 -2.93 -3.50
N LEU A 28 -0.59 -2.86 -3.78
CA LEU A 28 -0.07 -2.79 -5.13
C LEU A 28 0.27 -4.20 -5.58
N ARG A 29 -0.18 -4.56 -6.76
CA ARG A 29 0.01 -5.90 -7.33
C ARG A 29 0.91 -5.83 -8.55
N VAL A 30 2.01 -6.59 -8.51
CA VAL A 30 2.91 -6.72 -9.65
C VAL A 30 3.26 -8.20 -9.74
N ASP A 31 2.68 -8.90 -10.69
CA ASP A 31 2.80 -10.35 -10.80
C ASP A 31 2.38 -11.03 -9.50
N ASP A 32 3.27 -11.76 -8.85
CA ASP A 32 2.99 -12.39 -7.57
C ASP A 32 3.49 -11.56 -6.38
N ILE A 33 4.02 -10.37 -6.64
CA ILE A 33 4.49 -9.47 -5.60
C ILE A 33 3.34 -8.59 -5.15
N ARG A 34 3.25 -8.38 -3.83
CA ARG A 34 2.27 -7.50 -3.22
C ARG A 34 2.99 -6.54 -2.31
N VAL A 35 2.64 -5.23 -2.42
CA VAL A 35 3.23 -4.19 -1.57
C VAL A 35 2.09 -3.36 -1.00
N PHE A 36 2.06 -3.22 0.30
CA PHE A 36 1.07 -2.38 0.95
C PHE A 36 1.53 -0.94 0.99
N PHE A 37 0.58 -0.02 0.82
CA PHE A 37 0.88 1.40 0.85
C PHE A 37 -0.36 2.19 1.25
N PHE A 38 -0.16 3.46 1.58
CA PHE A 38 -1.27 4.39 1.78
C PHE A 38 -0.86 5.76 1.27
N TYR A 39 -1.86 6.60 1.04
CA TYR A 39 -1.64 7.95 0.49
C TYR A 39 -1.45 8.97 1.59
N VAL A 40 -0.58 9.94 1.33
CA VAL A 40 -0.43 11.14 2.15
C VAL A 40 -0.59 12.35 1.25
N ILE A 41 -0.57 13.53 1.85
CA ILE A 41 -0.81 14.79 1.13
C ILE A 41 0.24 15.00 0.04
N GLY A 42 -0.18 15.57 -1.11
CA GLY A 42 0.73 15.99 -2.16
C GLY A 42 1.14 14.89 -3.12
N ASN A 43 0.26 13.97 -3.44
CA ASN A 43 0.52 12.89 -4.39
C ASN A 43 1.67 11.98 -3.97
N LYS A 44 1.84 11.83 -2.68
CA LYS A 44 2.86 10.94 -2.13
C LYS A 44 2.20 9.68 -1.60
N ILE A 45 2.94 8.58 -1.66
CA ILE A 45 2.51 7.35 -1.01
C ILE A 45 3.60 6.89 -0.06
N VAL A 46 3.17 6.20 0.99
CA VAL A 46 4.08 5.58 1.94
C VAL A 46 4.02 4.09 1.70
N LEU A 47 5.13 3.50 1.31
CA LEU A 47 5.22 2.06 1.14
C LEU A 47 5.47 1.43 2.50
N LEU A 48 4.71 0.39 2.80
CA LEU A 48 4.87 -0.35 4.03
C LEU A 48 5.75 -1.57 3.75
N HIS A 49 5.22 -2.77 3.86
CA HIS A 49 6.03 -3.94 3.52
C HIS A 49 5.42 -4.64 2.30
N GLY A 50 6.26 -5.47 1.66
CA GLY A 50 5.82 -6.29 0.56
C GLY A 50 6.08 -7.75 0.83
N PHE A 51 5.46 -8.60 0.04
CA PHE A 51 5.64 -10.04 0.16
C PHE A 51 5.32 -10.70 -1.17
N ILE A 52 5.73 -11.96 -1.32
CA ILE A 52 5.40 -12.75 -2.50
C ILE A 52 4.15 -13.56 -2.18
N LYS A 53 3.11 -13.36 -2.98
CA LYS A 53 1.84 -14.03 -2.78
C LYS A 53 1.88 -15.42 -3.39
N LYS A 54 1.61 -16.43 -2.58
CA LYS A 54 1.63 -17.83 -3.02
C LYS A 54 0.25 -18.47 -3.02
N THR A 55 -0.77 -17.71 -2.64
CA THR A 55 -2.15 -18.20 -2.56
C THR A 55 -3.07 -17.23 -3.28
N ASN A 56 -4.33 -17.63 -3.46
CA ASN A 56 -5.30 -16.78 -4.13
C ASN A 56 -5.70 -15.55 -3.33
N LYS A 57 -5.59 -15.61 -2.00
CA LYS A 57 -5.98 -14.51 -1.14
C LYS A 57 -4.75 -13.94 -0.44
N THR A 58 -4.79 -12.64 -0.20
CA THR A 58 -3.79 -12.01 0.66
C THR A 58 -3.98 -12.52 2.09
N PRO A 59 -2.94 -13.08 2.71
CA PRO A 59 -3.07 -13.57 4.08
C PRO A 59 -3.47 -12.46 5.04
N GLN A 60 -4.39 -12.78 5.95
CA GLN A 60 -4.89 -11.80 6.91
C GLN A 60 -3.77 -11.28 7.81
N THR A 61 -2.78 -12.14 8.12
CA THR A 61 -1.65 -11.72 8.94
C THR A 61 -0.85 -10.61 8.28
N GLU A 62 -0.71 -10.65 6.96
CA GLU A 62 -0.01 -9.59 6.22
C GLU A 62 -0.80 -8.29 6.26
N ILE A 63 -2.11 -8.38 6.13
CA ILE A 63 -2.98 -7.21 6.20
C ILE A 63 -2.91 -6.59 7.60
N ASP A 64 -2.99 -7.41 8.63
CA ASP A 64 -2.95 -6.92 10.01
C ASP A 64 -1.61 -6.23 10.30
N ARG A 65 -0.52 -6.80 9.81
CA ARG A 65 0.80 -6.20 9.95
C ARG A 65 0.86 -4.85 9.26
N ALA A 66 0.33 -4.77 8.03
CA ALA A 66 0.33 -3.52 7.28
C ALA A 66 -0.48 -2.45 7.98
N LYS A 67 -1.64 -2.81 8.53
CA LYS A 67 -2.45 -1.85 9.28
C LYS A 67 -1.73 -1.32 10.51
N ALA A 68 -1.02 -2.19 11.20
CA ALA A 68 -0.24 -1.78 12.37
C ALA A 68 0.90 -0.84 11.96
N GLU A 69 1.58 -1.16 10.86
CA GLU A 69 2.65 -0.33 10.33
C GLU A 69 2.14 1.04 9.91
N MET A 70 0.98 1.08 9.25
CA MET A 70 0.37 2.33 8.84
C MET A 70 0.03 3.21 10.03
N LYS A 71 -0.59 2.63 11.06
CA LYS A 71 -0.94 3.37 12.28
C LYS A 71 0.31 3.90 12.99
N ASP A 72 1.36 3.10 13.05
CA ASP A 72 2.61 3.51 13.65
C ASP A 72 3.22 4.70 12.91
N TYR A 73 3.21 4.64 11.58
CA TYR A 73 3.72 5.73 10.76
C TYR A 73 2.91 7.00 10.96
N GLN A 74 1.58 6.87 10.94
CA GLN A 74 0.70 8.02 11.14
C GLN A 74 0.93 8.68 12.49
N ARG A 75 1.10 7.88 13.52
CA ARG A 75 1.35 8.40 14.88
C ARG A 75 2.69 9.12 14.95
N ARG A 76 3.73 8.57 14.34
CA ARG A 76 5.07 9.15 14.39
C ARG A 76 5.15 10.48 13.67
N TYR A 77 4.41 10.62 12.58
CA TYR A 77 4.53 11.79 11.72
C TYR A 77 3.32 12.71 11.78
N GLY A 78 2.40 12.46 12.69
CA GLY A 78 1.26 13.34 12.90
C GLY A 78 0.24 13.33 11.77
N LEU A 79 0.10 12.22 11.11
CA LEU A 79 -0.81 12.11 9.96
C LEU A 79 -2.21 11.67 10.36
#